data_7cc4e87810769fa70f530c8b00b62526
#
_entry.id   7cc4e87810769fa70f530c8b00b62526
#
_cell.length_a   1.000
_cell.length_b   1.000
_cell.length_c   1.000
_cell.angle_alpha   90.00
_cell.angle_beta   90.00
_cell.angle_gamma   90.00
#
_symmetry.space_group_name_H-M   'P 1'
#
loop_
_entity.id
_entity.type
_entity.pdbx_description
1 polymer ?
#
loop_
_entity_poly.entity_id
_entity_poly.type
_entity_poly.pdbx_seq_one_letter_code
_entity_poly.pdbx_strand_id
1 'polypeptide(L)'
;MNMTDPIADMVTRIRNGVRARLPKIDVPASKLKVEMARILKDEGYIANFKLNEEGPQGVLRIYLRYGPGWERIITDLQRVSRPGCRIYCGKDEIPRVYGGLGINILSTSRGIMTGRTAAREGVGGEILCNVW
;
A
#
# COMPACT_ATOMS: atom_id res chain seq x y z
N MET A 1 17.67 -20.03 1.54
CA MET A 1 17.20 -19.20 0.43
C MET A 1 16.38 -18.04 0.97
N ASN A 2 16.73 -16.84 0.55
CA ASN A 2 16.02 -15.66 1.02
C ASN A 2 14.80 -15.42 0.14
N MET A 3 13.62 -15.45 0.78
CA MET A 3 12.40 -15.01 0.11
C MET A 3 12.36 -13.50 0.16
N THR A 4 12.27 -12.87 -1.00
CA THR A 4 12.11 -11.42 -1.07
C THR A 4 10.64 -11.06 -1.08
N ASP A 5 10.30 -10.01 -0.34
CA ASP A 5 8.94 -9.46 -0.33
C ASP A 5 9.04 -7.94 -0.54
N PRO A 6 9.02 -7.50 -1.81
CA PRO A 6 9.13 -6.08 -2.12
C PRO A 6 7.99 -5.24 -1.55
N ILE A 7 6.80 -5.83 -1.40
CA ILE A 7 5.67 -5.12 -0.79
C ILE A 7 5.91 -4.91 0.70
N ALA A 8 6.41 -5.92 1.41
CA ALA A 8 6.76 -5.78 2.82
C ALA A 8 7.85 -4.73 3.02
N ASP A 9 8.83 -4.67 2.12
CA ASP A 9 9.87 -3.64 2.15
C ASP A 9 9.26 -2.24 2.00
N MET A 10 8.38 -2.05 1.03
CA MET A 10 7.68 -0.78 0.82
C MET A 10 6.86 -0.38 2.05
N VAL A 11 6.09 -1.31 2.60
CA VAL A 11 5.28 -1.10 3.80
C VAL A 11 6.17 -0.66 4.97
N THR A 12 7.29 -1.35 5.16
CA THR A 12 8.24 -1.04 6.24
C THR A 12 8.86 0.35 6.06
N ARG A 13 9.26 0.70 4.84
CA ARG A 13 9.85 2.01 4.55
C ARG A 13 8.85 3.15 4.80
N ILE A 14 7.60 2.97 4.39
CA ILE A 14 6.55 3.96 4.66
C ILE A 14 6.32 4.07 6.17
N ARG A 15 6.18 2.94 6.86
CA ARG A 15 5.97 2.92 8.32
C ARG A 15 7.09 3.65 9.05
N ASN A 16 8.33 3.32 8.74
CA ASN A 16 9.49 3.95 9.39
C ASN A 16 9.59 5.43 9.05
N GLY A 17 9.31 5.81 7.80
CA GLY A 17 9.30 7.21 7.38
C GLY A 17 8.26 8.03 8.14
N VAL A 18 7.04 7.49 8.28
CA VAL A 18 5.96 8.15 9.02
C VAL A 18 6.32 8.29 10.50
N ARG A 19 6.88 7.24 11.11
CA ARG A 19 7.30 7.28 12.52
C ARG A 19 8.39 8.31 12.78
N ALA A 20 9.31 8.46 11.84
CA ALA A 20 10.39 9.46 11.91
C ALA A 20 9.95 10.83 11.40
N ARG A 21 8.72 10.98 10.93
CA ARG A 21 8.16 12.20 10.34
C ARG A 21 9.00 12.75 9.21
N LEU A 22 9.48 11.85 8.34
CA LEU A 22 10.22 12.26 7.14
C LEU A 22 9.24 12.86 6.12
N PRO A 23 9.66 13.86 5.33
CA PRO A 23 8.80 14.42 4.29
C PRO A 23 8.59 13.47 3.11
N LYS A 24 9.56 12.63 2.83
CA LYS A 24 9.54 11.70 1.69
C LYS A 24 10.43 10.50 1.96
N ILE A 25 10.15 9.42 1.23
CA ILE A 25 10.97 8.21 1.24
C ILE A 25 11.16 7.72 -0.19
N ASP A 26 12.18 6.92 -0.40
CA ASP A 26 12.44 6.28 -1.70
C ASP A 26 12.34 4.77 -1.55
N VAL A 27 11.72 4.13 -2.54
CA VAL A 27 11.68 2.67 -2.64
C VAL A 27 12.07 2.25 -4.05
N PRO A 28 12.66 1.06 -4.23
CA PRO A 28 12.89 0.55 -5.59
C PRO A 28 11.57 0.46 -6.34
N ALA A 29 11.54 0.93 -7.58
CA ALA A 29 10.32 1.03 -8.35
C ALA A 29 9.87 -0.33 -8.91
N SER A 30 8.56 -0.52 -9.03
CA SER A 30 7.92 -1.59 -9.78
C SER A 30 6.52 -1.15 -10.16
N LYS A 31 5.92 -1.80 -11.15
CA LYS A 31 4.55 -1.49 -11.56
C LYS A 31 3.57 -1.66 -10.40
N LEU A 32 3.73 -2.74 -9.63
CA LEU A 32 2.86 -3.02 -8.49
C LEU A 32 2.97 -1.92 -7.43
N LYS A 33 4.19 -1.49 -7.09
CA LYS A 33 4.39 -0.45 -6.09
C LYS A 33 3.84 0.90 -6.54
N VAL A 34 3.96 1.24 -7.83
CA VAL A 34 3.36 2.46 -8.38
C VAL A 34 1.84 2.42 -8.25
N GLU A 35 1.22 1.27 -8.56
CA GLU A 35 -0.23 1.11 -8.39
C GLU A 35 -0.66 1.24 -6.92
N MET A 36 0.09 0.68 -6.00
CA MET A 36 -0.17 0.82 -4.57
C MET A 36 -0.03 2.27 -4.12
N ALA A 37 1.00 2.97 -4.59
CA ALA A 37 1.19 4.39 -4.26
C ALA A 37 0.03 5.24 -4.78
N ARG A 38 -0.47 4.95 -5.98
CA ARG A 38 -1.62 5.65 -6.55
C ARG A 38 -2.86 5.49 -5.67
N ILE A 39 -3.11 4.28 -5.18
CA ILE A 39 -4.23 4.01 -4.27
C ILE A 39 -4.04 4.77 -2.96
N LEU A 40 -2.85 4.74 -2.37
CA LEU A 40 -2.57 5.46 -1.13
C LEU A 40 -2.79 6.96 -1.29
N LYS A 41 -2.42 7.52 -2.44
CA LYS A 41 -2.64 8.93 -2.75
C LYS A 41 -4.14 9.22 -2.90
N ASP A 42 -4.84 8.43 -3.70
CA ASP A 42 -6.27 8.62 -3.96
C ASP A 42 -7.10 8.51 -2.68
N GLU A 43 -6.69 7.66 -1.76
CA GLU A 43 -7.36 7.48 -0.46
C GLU A 43 -6.88 8.49 0.59
N GLY A 44 -5.94 9.36 0.24
CA GLY A 44 -5.50 10.44 1.12
C GLY A 44 -4.47 10.06 2.17
N TYR A 45 -3.85 8.90 2.05
CA TYR A 45 -2.84 8.45 3.01
C TYR A 45 -1.44 9.02 2.75
N ILE A 46 -1.12 9.32 1.50
CA ILE A 46 0.12 10.00 1.14
C ILE A 46 -0.21 11.27 0.35
N ALA A 47 0.73 12.21 0.31
CA ALA A 47 0.54 13.47 -0.39
C ALA A 47 0.70 13.32 -1.89
N ASN A 48 1.72 12.59 -2.33
CA ASN A 48 2.03 12.40 -3.74
C ASN A 48 3.08 11.31 -3.90
N PHE A 49 3.34 10.93 -5.14
CA PHE A 49 4.46 10.07 -5.48
C PHE A 49 5.04 10.48 -6.82
N LYS A 50 6.30 10.11 -7.07
CA LYS A 50 6.97 10.41 -8.32
C LYS A 50 7.85 9.23 -8.70
N LEU A 51 7.72 8.78 -9.95
CA LEU A 51 8.58 7.74 -10.49
C LEU A 51 9.78 8.39 -11.18
N ASN A 52 10.97 8.04 -10.71
CA ASN A 52 12.23 8.42 -11.32
C ASN A 52 12.82 7.19 -11.98
N GLU A 53 12.91 7.22 -13.30
CA GLU A 53 13.34 6.06 -14.09
C GLU A 53 14.86 6.00 -14.28
N GLU A 54 15.63 6.81 -13.57
CA GLU A 54 17.09 6.73 -13.63
C GLU A 54 17.59 5.41 -13.03
N GLY A 55 18.57 4.83 -13.69
CA GLY A 55 19.15 3.56 -13.29
C GLY A 55 18.38 2.36 -13.82
N PRO A 56 18.85 1.13 -13.52
CA PRO A 56 18.31 -0.08 -14.13
C PRO A 56 16.90 -0.43 -13.65
N GLN A 57 16.52 -0.05 -12.44
CA GLN A 57 15.20 -0.38 -11.89
C GLN A 57 14.31 0.85 -11.72
N GLY A 58 14.91 2.00 -11.47
CA GLY A 58 14.20 3.21 -11.13
C GLY A 58 13.88 3.31 -9.64
N VAL A 59 13.44 4.47 -9.22
CA VAL A 59 13.12 4.80 -7.83
C VAL A 59 11.73 5.39 -7.78
N LEU A 60 10.91 4.87 -6.88
CA LEU A 60 9.61 5.44 -6.57
C LEU A 60 9.77 6.31 -5.32
N ARG A 61 9.57 7.61 -5.47
CA ARG A 61 9.62 8.56 -4.36
C ARG A 61 8.22 8.81 -3.86
N ILE A 62 8.02 8.61 -2.56
CA ILE A 62 6.71 8.77 -1.92
C ILE A 62 6.79 9.96 -0.99
N TYR A 63 5.91 10.95 -1.22
CA TYR A 63 5.79 12.13 -0.37
C TYR A 63 4.76 11.85 0.70
N LEU A 64 5.19 11.78 1.94
CA LEU A 64 4.35 11.43 3.06
C LEU A 64 3.45 12.60 3.45
N ARG A 65 2.31 12.28 4.06
CA ARG A 65 1.30 13.28 4.42
C ARG A 65 1.14 13.35 5.93
N TYR A 66 1.03 14.57 6.43
CA TYR A 66 0.80 14.85 7.84
C TYR A 66 -0.32 15.87 7.99
N GLY A 67 -0.94 15.91 9.17
CA GLY A 67 -1.92 16.91 9.50
C GLY A 67 -1.27 18.26 9.81
N PRO A 68 -2.11 19.29 10.12
CA PRO A 68 -1.61 20.66 10.35
C PRO A 68 -0.62 20.77 11.49
N GLY A 69 -0.72 19.91 12.51
CA GLY A 69 0.20 19.87 13.64
C GLY A 69 1.27 18.79 13.54
N TRP A 70 1.61 18.35 12.34
CA TRP A 70 2.54 17.25 12.08
C TRP A 70 2.08 15.90 12.63
N GLU A 71 0.80 15.76 12.96
CA GLU A 71 0.25 14.46 13.34
C GLU A 71 0.22 13.51 12.13
N ARG A 72 0.45 12.24 12.40
CA ARG A 72 0.46 11.21 11.35
C ARG A 72 -0.94 10.99 10.80
N ILE A 73 -1.04 10.97 9.47
CA ILE A 73 -2.27 10.54 8.78
C ILE A 73 -2.33 9.01 8.78
N ILE A 74 -1.20 8.35 8.47
CA ILE A 74 -1.11 6.89 8.57
C ILE A 74 -0.79 6.53 10.02
N THR A 75 -1.68 5.74 10.65
CA THR A 75 -1.41 5.18 11.96
C THR A 75 -0.51 3.97 11.85
N ASP A 76 -0.82 3.05 10.92
CA ASP A 76 0.03 1.88 10.67
C ASP A 76 -0.30 1.26 9.31
N LEU A 77 0.62 0.40 8.86
CA LEU A 77 0.44 -0.44 7.68
C LEU A 77 0.86 -1.86 8.05
N GLN A 78 0.11 -2.83 7.56
CA GLN A 78 0.42 -4.24 7.80
C GLN A 78 0.42 -5.02 6.48
N ARG A 79 1.50 -5.75 6.25
CA ARG A 79 1.55 -6.75 5.19
C ARG A 79 0.63 -7.91 5.59
N VAL A 80 -0.31 -8.29 4.73
CA VAL A 80 -1.25 -9.40 5.01
C VAL A 80 -0.77 -10.66 4.30
N SER A 81 -0.85 -10.69 2.97
CA SER A 81 -0.36 -11.82 2.17
C SER A 81 1.15 -11.78 2.09
N ARG A 82 1.80 -12.93 2.20
CA ARG A 82 3.27 -13.05 2.16
C ARG A 82 3.66 -14.15 1.17
N PRO A 83 4.88 -14.13 0.63
CA PRO A 83 5.30 -15.17 -0.33
C PRO A 83 5.11 -16.61 0.18
N GLY A 84 5.31 -16.85 1.48
CA GLY A 84 5.15 -18.16 2.08
C GLY A 84 3.76 -18.45 2.63
N CYS A 85 2.87 -17.45 2.61
CA CYS A 85 1.51 -17.60 3.16
C CYS A 85 0.59 -16.59 2.48
N ARG A 86 0.07 -16.96 1.31
CA ARG A 86 -0.83 -16.11 0.54
C ARG A 86 -2.22 -16.09 1.16
N ILE A 87 -2.81 -14.92 1.27
CA ILE A 87 -4.13 -14.69 1.85
C ILE A 87 -5.06 -14.16 0.77
N TYR A 88 -6.14 -14.90 0.51
CA TYR A 88 -7.14 -14.55 -0.50
C TYR A 88 -8.50 -14.34 0.15
N CYS A 89 -9.36 -13.57 -0.50
CA CYS A 89 -10.75 -13.43 -0.10
C CYS A 89 -11.66 -13.46 -1.31
N GLY A 90 -12.87 -14.01 -1.15
CA GLY A 90 -13.90 -13.92 -2.15
C GLY A 90 -14.56 -12.56 -2.14
N LYS A 91 -15.34 -12.27 -3.19
CA LYS A 91 -15.99 -10.95 -3.37
C LYS A 91 -16.93 -10.59 -2.23
N ASP A 92 -17.52 -11.58 -1.56
CA ASP A 92 -18.48 -11.36 -0.47
C ASP A 92 -17.82 -11.50 0.90
N GLU A 93 -16.52 -11.77 0.94
CA GLU A 93 -15.79 -12.07 2.17
C GLU A 93 -14.62 -11.10 2.39
N ILE A 94 -14.66 -9.94 1.75
CA ILE A 94 -13.60 -8.94 1.88
C ILE A 94 -13.67 -8.33 3.29
N PRO A 95 -12.62 -8.50 4.11
CA PRO A 95 -12.64 -7.97 5.48
C PRO A 95 -12.60 -6.46 5.48
N ARG A 96 -13.17 -5.85 6.52
CA ARG A 96 -13.06 -4.42 6.77
C ARG A 96 -11.87 -4.16 7.67
N VAL A 97 -11.19 -3.04 7.44
CA VAL A 97 -10.07 -2.60 8.26
C VAL A 97 -10.60 -1.54 9.22
N TYR A 98 -10.48 -1.80 10.53
CA TYR A 98 -10.97 -0.88 11.58
C TYR A 98 -12.40 -0.41 11.31
N GLY A 99 -13.33 -1.33 11.09
CA GLY A 99 -14.74 -1.01 10.88
C GLY A 99 -15.03 -0.13 9.66
N GLY A 100 -14.10 -0.09 8.70
CA GLY A 100 -14.23 0.73 7.50
C GLY A 100 -13.49 2.05 7.55
N LEU A 101 -12.78 2.35 8.65
CA LEU A 101 -11.96 3.56 8.77
C LEU A 101 -10.63 3.44 8.02
N GLY A 102 -10.11 2.22 7.88
CA GLY A 102 -8.92 1.95 7.08
C GLY A 102 -9.26 1.34 5.73
N ILE A 103 -8.23 0.98 4.99
CA ILE A 103 -8.37 0.31 3.70
C ILE A 103 -7.52 -0.95 3.66
N ASN A 104 -7.94 -1.90 2.84
CA ASN A 104 -7.05 -2.95 2.36
C ASN A 104 -6.78 -2.73 0.88
N ILE A 105 -5.64 -3.20 0.41
CA ILE A 105 -5.25 -3.16 -1.00
C ILE A 105 -5.20 -4.59 -1.49
N LEU A 106 -5.97 -4.88 -2.54
CA LEU A 106 -6.11 -6.21 -3.12
C LEU A 106 -5.50 -6.27 -4.51
N SER A 107 -4.93 -7.42 -4.83
CA SER A 107 -4.59 -7.78 -6.20
C SER A 107 -5.70 -8.66 -6.74
N THR A 108 -6.40 -8.18 -7.75
CA THR A 108 -7.55 -8.86 -8.34
C THR A 108 -7.30 -9.15 -9.82
N SER A 109 -8.20 -9.93 -10.43
CA SER A 109 -8.15 -10.18 -11.87
C SER A 109 -8.32 -8.91 -12.70
N ARG A 110 -8.82 -7.83 -12.11
CA ARG A 110 -9.03 -6.54 -12.78
C ARG A 110 -7.99 -5.49 -12.36
N GLY A 111 -6.95 -5.90 -11.67
CA GLY A 111 -5.87 -5.03 -11.23
C GLY A 111 -5.81 -4.83 -9.73
N ILE A 112 -4.97 -3.89 -9.33
CA ILE A 112 -4.77 -3.53 -7.92
C ILE A 112 -5.85 -2.51 -7.55
N MET A 113 -6.55 -2.77 -6.46
CA MET A 113 -7.65 -1.90 -6.00
C MET A 113 -7.88 -2.05 -4.50
N THR A 114 -8.65 -1.13 -3.93
CA THR A 114 -9.07 -1.27 -2.53
C THR A 114 -10.13 -2.37 -2.41
N GLY A 115 -10.28 -2.91 -1.20
CA GLY A 115 -11.33 -3.90 -0.94
C GLY A 115 -12.73 -3.34 -1.19
N ARG A 116 -12.94 -2.05 -0.91
CA ARG A 116 -14.23 -1.39 -1.18
C ARG A 116 -14.55 -1.38 -2.68
N THR A 117 -13.57 -1.03 -3.51
CA THR A 117 -13.72 -1.05 -4.96
C THR A 117 -13.93 -2.48 -5.46
N ALA A 118 -13.18 -3.45 -4.95
CA ALA A 118 -13.32 -4.85 -5.32
C ALA A 118 -14.72 -5.38 -5.01
N ALA A 119 -15.26 -5.06 -3.83
CA ALA A 119 -16.62 -5.45 -3.45
C ALA A 119 -17.64 -4.84 -4.39
N ARG A 120 -17.50 -3.57 -4.75
CA ARG A 120 -18.38 -2.88 -5.67
C ARG A 120 -18.34 -3.47 -7.07
N GLU A 121 -17.17 -3.89 -7.53
CA GLU A 121 -17.00 -4.53 -8.83
C GLU A 121 -17.30 -6.02 -8.82
N GLY A 122 -17.58 -6.60 -7.66
CA GLY A 122 -17.93 -8.00 -7.53
C GLY A 122 -16.76 -8.96 -7.76
N VAL A 123 -15.56 -8.58 -7.36
CA VAL A 123 -14.35 -9.40 -7.50
C VAL A 123 -13.67 -9.58 -6.15
N GLY A 124 -13.11 -10.77 -5.93
CA GLY A 124 -12.20 -11.03 -4.82
C GLY A 124 -10.76 -11.02 -5.29
N GLY A 125 -9.83 -11.31 -4.40
CA GLY A 125 -8.42 -11.36 -4.76
C GLY A 125 -7.51 -11.61 -3.58
N GLU A 126 -6.24 -11.37 -3.81
CA GLU A 126 -5.20 -11.49 -2.79
C GLU A 126 -5.13 -10.20 -1.99
N ILE A 127 -5.21 -10.31 -0.67
CA ILE A 127 -5.09 -9.14 0.22
C ILE A 127 -3.60 -8.85 0.42
N LEU A 128 -3.13 -7.76 -0.15
CA LEU A 128 -1.71 -7.40 -0.10
C LEU A 128 -1.34 -6.77 1.25
N CYS A 129 -2.09 -5.77 1.67
CA CYS A 129 -1.81 -5.07 2.93
C CYS A 129 -3.04 -4.34 3.45
N ASN A 130 -2.99 -3.97 4.73
CA ASN A 130 -3.95 -3.09 5.38
C ASN A 130 -3.27 -1.77 5.73
N VAL A 131 -4.03 -0.68 5.64
CA VAL A 131 -3.57 0.67 5.99
C VAL A 131 -4.67 1.35 6.80
N TRP A 132 -4.28 2.00 7.87
CA TRP A 132 -5.23 2.80 8.67
C TRP A 132 -4.56 3.96 9.35
#